data_54c2fe2a4caf9024694ce46d4cc541f4
#
_entry.id   54c2fe2a4caf9024694ce46d4cc541f4
#
_cell.length_a   1.000
_cell.length_b   1.000
_cell.length_c   1.000
_cell.angle_alpha   90.00
_cell.angle_beta   90.00
_cell.angle_gamma   90.00
#
_symmetry.space_group_name_H-M   'P 1'
#
loop_
_entity.id
_entity.type
_entity.pdbx_description
1 polymer ?
#
loop_
_entity_poly.entity_id
_entity_poly.type
_entity_poly.pdbx_seq_one_letter_code
_entity_poly.pdbx_strand_id
1 'polypeptide(L)'
;YISLPNSKHFYWAKKSLNNKCNTIVDKPITVNRKQLNELINLSKKNNKLLTESTFFNYHLQMKKIIKIHKKDKFKSINANFIIPKPTKKSILMSKKLQGGVLMDMGPYISAIPRLFNLKRLVSKKIEIKKNRENLITSIKFTFNFKEGKYNGIFKFGGKYKNQIKISNKYNSSIIKRVFSPPDDENLNLKLVTKKRKQNIKIKKDNCFRNFFNEILKIINKKKYSFYYKRMEHDVIFRSNLT
;
A
#
# COMPACT_ATOMS: atom_id res chain seq x y z
N TYR A 1 -15.81 -7.13 -8.02
CA TYR A 1 -15.09 -6.07 -7.34
C TYR A 1 -15.88 -5.61 -6.11
N ILE A 2 -15.22 -5.61 -4.93
CA ILE A 2 -15.85 -5.27 -3.65
C ILE A 2 -15.28 -3.94 -3.19
N SER A 3 -16.08 -2.86 -3.27
CA SER A 3 -15.78 -1.51 -2.82
C SER A 3 -16.82 -1.08 -1.77
N LEU A 4 -16.62 -1.59 -0.58
CA LEU A 4 -17.51 -1.41 0.57
C LEU A 4 -16.71 -0.86 1.77
N PRO A 5 -17.34 -0.45 2.89
CA PRO A 5 -16.62 -0.18 4.12
C PRO A 5 -15.81 -1.41 4.60
N ASN A 6 -14.64 -1.17 5.20
CA ASN A 6 -13.69 -2.22 5.60
C ASN A 6 -14.32 -3.37 6.38
N SER A 7 -15.30 -3.07 7.25
CA SER A 7 -16.03 -4.07 8.05
C SER A 7 -16.83 -5.07 7.23
N LYS A 8 -17.07 -4.81 5.96
CA LYS A 8 -17.84 -5.66 5.05
C LYS A 8 -16.98 -6.49 4.10
N HIS A 9 -15.68 -6.17 3.97
CA HIS A 9 -14.79 -6.79 2.98
C HIS A 9 -14.72 -8.31 3.14
N PHE A 10 -14.44 -8.81 4.36
CA PHE A 10 -14.32 -10.24 4.61
C PHE A 10 -15.59 -11.01 4.27
N TYR A 11 -16.73 -10.54 4.75
CA TYR A 11 -18.03 -11.21 4.50
C TYR A 11 -18.33 -11.33 3.01
N TRP A 12 -18.23 -10.24 2.27
CA TRP A 12 -18.56 -10.23 0.85
C TRP A 12 -17.52 -10.96 0.00
N ALA A 13 -16.24 -10.91 0.38
CA ALA A 13 -15.19 -11.68 -0.28
C ALA A 13 -15.41 -13.19 -0.09
N LYS A 14 -15.76 -13.63 1.12
CA LYS A 14 -16.11 -15.02 1.41
C LYS A 14 -17.32 -15.47 0.59
N LYS A 15 -18.40 -14.67 0.56
CA LYS A 15 -19.60 -14.96 -0.23
C LYS A 15 -19.27 -15.05 -1.72
N SER A 16 -18.48 -14.13 -2.27
CA SER A 16 -18.07 -14.14 -3.68
C SER A 16 -17.26 -15.39 -4.04
N LEU A 17 -16.28 -15.75 -3.20
CA LEU A 17 -15.46 -16.95 -3.44
C LEU A 17 -16.25 -18.25 -3.33
N ASN A 18 -17.21 -18.36 -2.38
CA ASN A 18 -18.10 -19.51 -2.27
C ASN A 18 -18.97 -19.67 -3.53
N ASN A 19 -19.36 -18.57 -4.16
CA ASN A 19 -20.05 -18.57 -5.45
C ASN A 19 -19.09 -18.71 -6.65
N LYS A 20 -17.86 -19.19 -6.42
CA LYS A 20 -16.85 -19.47 -7.44
C LYS A 20 -16.51 -18.27 -8.34
N CYS A 21 -16.57 -17.03 -7.79
CA CYS A 21 -16.21 -15.81 -8.51
C CYS A 21 -14.75 -15.44 -8.27
N ASN A 22 -14.06 -14.95 -9.32
CA ASN A 22 -12.81 -14.21 -9.15
C ASN A 22 -13.08 -12.93 -8.36
N THR A 23 -12.33 -12.69 -7.30
CA THR A 23 -12.67 -11.67 -6.30
C THR A 23 -11.54 -10.66 -6.14
N ILE A 24 -11.86 -9.40 -6.37
CA ILE A 24 -11.00 -8.25 -6.08
C ILE A 24 -11.65 -7.49 -4.93
N VAL A 25 -10.88 -7.15 -3.91
CA VAL A 25 -11.36 -6.42 -2.73
C VAL A 25 -10.58 -5.11 -2.58
N ASP A 26 -11.26 -4.02 -2.24
CA ASP A 26 -10.58 -2.79 -1.84
C ASP A 26 -9.65 -3.02 -0.64
N LYS A 27 -8.66 -2.16 -0.54
CA LYS A 27 -7.73 -2.15 0.59
C LYS A 27 -8.44 -1.60 1.87
N PRO A 28 -8.20 -2.19 3.03
CA PRO A 28 -7.48 -3.44 3.27
C PRO A 28 -8.38 -4.64 2.98
N ILE A 29 -7.83 -5.67 2.36
CA ILE A 29 -8.60 -6.88 2.03
C ILE A 29 -9.25 -7.52 3.26
N THR A 30 -8.55 -7.55 4.39
CA THR A 30 -9.02 -8.04 5.69
C THR A 30 -8.41 -7.24 6.83
N VAL A 31 -8.98 -7.35 8.01
CA VAL A 31 -8.48 -6.69 9.22
C VAL A 31 -7.36 -7.48 9.91
N ASN A 32 -7.32 -8.80 9.72
CA ASN A 32 -6.35 -9.68 10.37
C ASN A 32 -5.97 -10.88 9.49
N ARG A 33 -4.92 -11.58 9.94
CA ARG A 33 -4.37 -12.74 9.24
C ARG A 33 -5.32 -13.93 9.18
N LYS A 34 -6.13 -14.18 10.23
CA LYS A 34 -7.08 -15.31 10.27
C LYS A 34 -8.09 -15.19 9.13
N GLN A 35 -8.70 -14.02 8.96
CA GLN A 35 -9.61 -13.76 7.86
C GLN A 35 -8.93 -13.91 6.50
N LEU A 36 -7.71 -13.42 6.34
CA LEU A 36 -6.97 -13.56 5.08
C LEU A 36 -6.71 -15.04 4.74
N ASN A 37 -6.25 -15.82 5.70
CA ASN A 37 -5.97 -17.25 5.50
C ASN A 37 -7.23 -18.01 5.06
N GLU A 38 -8.38 -17.71 5.66
CA GLU A 38 -9.66 -18.30 5.29
C GLU A 38 -10.03 -17.97 3.83
N LEU A 39 -9.91 -16.70 3.43
CA LEU A 39 -10.17 -16.29 2.05
C LEU A 39 -9.20 -16.93 1.04
N ILE A 40 -7.92 -17.03 1.38
CA ILE A 40 -6.91 -17.67 0.52
C ILE A 40 -7.23 -19.16 0.35
N ASN A 41 -7.63 -19.85 1.42
CA ASN A 41 -8.01 -21.26 1.34
C ASN A 41 -9.23 -21.49 0.46
N LEU A 42 -10.26 -20.63 0.58
CA LEU A 42 -11.42 -20.66 -0.30
C LEU A 42 -11.06 -20.36 -1.76
N SER A 43 -10.20 -19.40 -1.98
CA SER A 43 -9.70 -19.03 -3.31
C SER A 43 -8.98 -20.21 -3.96
N LYS A 44 -8.09 -20.89 -3.22
CA LYS A 44 -7.37 -22.10 -3.68
C LYS A 44 -8.35 -23.23 -3.95
N LYS A 45 -9.25 -23.55 -3.01
CA LYS A 45 -10.24 -24.62 -3.13
C LYS A 45 -11.08 -24.47 -4.40
N ASN A 46 -11.51 -23.26 -4.71
CA ASN A 46 -12.38 -22.96 -5.85
C ASN A 46 -11.61 -22.60 -7.13
N ASN A 47 -10.27 -22.60 -7.09
CA ASN A 47 -9.39 -22.17 -8.19
C ASN A 47 -9.82 -20.80 -8.78
N LYS A 48 -10.07 -19.83 -7.91
CA LYS A 48 -10.48 -18.47 -8.25
C LYS A 48 -9.49 -17.46 -7.74
N LEU A 49 -9.29 -16.37 -8.49
CA LEU A 49 -8.45 -15.27 -8.05
C LEU A 49 -9.02 -14.62 -6.79
N LEU A 50 -8.13 -14.35 -5.83
CA LEU A 50 -8.34 -13.38 -4.76
C LEU A 50 -7.20 -12.37 -4.78
N THR A 51 -7.51 -11.07 -4.76
CA THR A 51 -6.50 -10.01 -4.67
C THR A 51 -7.03 -8.74 -4.03
N GLU A 52 -6.10 -7.97 -3.42
CA GLU A 52 -6.34 -6.62 -2.90
C GLU A 52 -6.01 -5.57 -3.96
N SER A 53 -6.83 -4.52 -4.06
CA SER A 53 -6.64 -3.42 -4.99
C SER A 53 -5.73 -2.32 -4.43
N THR A 54 -4.44 -2.56 -4.37
CA THR A 54 -3.42 -1.54 -4.07
C THR A 54 -2.94 -0.86 -5.35
N PHE A 55 -3.76 0.00 -5.95
CA PHE A 55 -3.60 0.54 -7.30
C PHE A 55 -2.29 1.31 -7.53
N PHE A 56 -1.81 2.09 -6.54
CA PHE A 56 -0.62 2.91 -6.68
C PHE A 56 0.64 2.14 -7.12
N ASN A 57 0.69 0.83 -6.83
CA ASN A 57 1.78 -0.06 -7.22
C ASN A 57 1.92 -0.18 -8.74
N TYR A 58 0.83 0.05 -9.46
CA TYR A 58 0.72 -0.14 -10.91
C TYR A 58 0.96 1.13 -11.70
N HIS A 59 1.10 2.29 -11.03
CA HIS A 59 1.39 3.55 -11.67
C HIS A 59 2.85 3.63 -12.18
N LEU A 60 3.06 4.23 -13.35
CA LEU A 60 4.38 4.39 -13.99
C LEU A 60 5.42 5.04 -13.06
N GLN A 61 5.03 6.03 -12.24
CA GLN A 61 5.96 6.66 -11.30
C GLN A 61 6.53 5.66 -10.28
N MET A 62 5.70 4.72 -9.77
CA MET A 62 6.16 3.70 -8.82
C MET A 62 7.08 2.70 -9.52
N LYS A 63 6.73 2.26 -10.72
CA LYS A 63 7.59 1.39 -11.55
C LYS A 63 8.95 2.05 -11.83
N LYS A 64 8.95 3.36 -12.15
CA LYS A 64 10.17 4.12 -12.46
C LYS A 64 11.08 4.26 -11.24
N ILE A 65 10.55 4.64 -10.08
CA ILE A 65 11.37 4.82 -8.86
C ILE A 65 11.92 3.48 -8.35
N ILE A 66 11.15 2.40 -8.44
CA ILE A 66 11.63 1.05 -8.14
C ILE A 66 12.79 0.68 -9.06
N LYS A 67 12.68 0.93 -10.38
CA LYS A 67 13.74 0.64 -11.36
C LYS A 67 15.03 1.40 -11.04
N ILE A 68 14.94 2.69 -10.68
CA ILE A 68 16.09 3.54 -10.33
C ILE A 68 16.82 2.96 -9.11
N HIS A 69 16.09 2.51 -8.08
CA HIS A 69 16.66 2.05 -6.81
C HIS A 69 16.77 0.51 -6.70
N LYS A 70 16.54 -0.23 -7.79
CA LYS A 70 16.54 -1.70 -7.77
C LYS A 70 17.87 -2.30 -7.30
N LYS A 71 18.98 -1.70 -7.72
CA LYS A 71 20.35 -2.19 -7.45
C LYS A 71 20.94 -1.65 -6.16
N ASP A 72 20.23 -0.80 -5.42
CA ASP A 72 20.76 -0.22 -4.19
C ASP A 72 20.90 -1.30 -3.12
N LYS A 73 22.13 -1.45 -2.58
CA LYS A 73 22.42 -2.40 -1.48
C LYS A 73 21.79 -1.92 -0.18
N PHE A 74 21.81 -0.60 0.07
CA PHE A 74 21.17 0.04 1.21
C PHE A 74 20.40 1.28 0.74
N LYS A 75 19.18 1.44 1.28
CA LYS A 75 18.32 2.59 0.95
C LYS A 75 17.71 3.17 2.22
N SER A 76 17.54 4.50 2.21
CA SER A 76 16.70 5.19 3.18
C SER A 76 15.42 5.62 2.49
N ILE A 77 14.28 5.15 2.97
CA ILE A 77 12.96 5.46 2.43
C ILE A 77 12.20 6.28 3.48
N ASN A 78 11.75 7.47 3.08
CA ASN A 78 10.85 8.28 3.88
C ASN A 78 9.53 8.45 3.14
N ALA A 79 8.44 7.91 3.71
CA ALA A 79 7.11 7.95 3.12
C ALA A 79 6.15 8.72 4.02
N ASN A 80 5.43 9.68 3.45
CA ASN A 80 4.48 10.48 4.19
C ASN A 80 3.14 10.53 3.45
N PHE A 81 2.07 10.23 4.17
CA PHE A 81 0.71 10.44 3.68
C PHE A 81 -0.12 11.10 4.77
N ILE A 82 -0.37 12.40 4.58
CA ILE A 82 -1.12 13.25 5.47
C ILE A 82 -2.28 13.81 4.67
N ILE A 83 -3.48 13.60 5.16
CA ILE A 83 -4.69 14.21 4.58
C ILE A 83 -5.30 15.19 5.60
N PRO A 84 -6.08 16.19 5.16
CA PRO A 84 -6.92 16.99 6.05
C PRO A 84 -7.75 16.08 6.97
N LYS A 85 -8.15 16.61 8.11
CA LYS A 85 -8.96 15.83 9.05
C LYS A 85 -10.30 15.47 8.41
N PRO A 86 -10.65 14.17 8.28
CA PRO A 86 -11.94 13.77 7.75
C PRO A 86 -13.08 14.25 8.66
N THR A 87 -14.25 14.51 8.08
CA THR A 87 -15.44 14.89 8.85
C THR A 87 -15.87 13.74 9.79
N LYS A 88 -16.56 14.05 10.88
CA LYS A 88 -17.06 13.03 11.82
C LYS A 88 -17.97 11.99 11.15
N LYS A 89 -18.72 12.36 10.11
CA LYS A 89 -19.62 11.47 9.34
C LYS A 89 -18.87 10.57 8.35
N SER A 90 -17.59 10.81 8.10
CA SER A 90 -16.80 9.98 7.18
C SER A 90 -16.64 8.55 7.68
N ILE A 91 -16.72 7.58 6.78
CA ILE A 91 -16.39 6.16 7.07
C ILE A 91 -14.99 6.00 7.68
N LEU A 92 -14.05 6.89 7.33
CA LEU A 92 -12.69 6.91 7.85
C LEU A 92 -12.65 7.20 9.37
N MET A 93 -13.67 7.85 9.91
CA MET A 93 -13.79 8.18 11.33
C MET A 93 -14.71 7.24 12.10
N SER A 94 -15.26 6.21 11.46
CA SER A 94 -16.18 5.26 12.07
C SER A 94 -15.47 4.00 12.55
N LYS A 95 -15.43 3.77 13.86
CA LYS A 95 -14.93 2.52 14.45
C LYS A 95 -15.77 1.31 14.01
N LYS A 96 -17.11 1.46 13.95
CA LYS A 96 -18.05 0.42 13.50
C LYS A 96 -17.75 -0.05 12.06
N LEU A 97 -17.33 0.85 11.20
CA LEU A 97 -16.98 0.57 9.80
C LEU A 97 -15.48 0.23 9.64
N GLN A 98 -14.75 0.07 10.76
CA GLN A 98 -13.31 -0.21 10.76
C GLN A 98 -12.49 0.85 10.02
N GLY A 99 -12.78 2.13 10.30
CA GLY A 99 -12.01 3.26 9.82
C GLY A 99 -10.66 3.40 10.54
N GLY A 100 -10.08 4.60 10.46
CA GLY A 100 -8.79 4.94 11.07
C GLY A 100 -7.61 4.75 10.14
N VAL A 101 -6.50 5.41 10.49
CA VAL A 101 -5.27 5.43 9.68
C VAL A 101 -4.71 4.03 9.45
N LEU A 102 -4.80 3.13 10.43
CA LEU A 102 -4.29 1.77 10.28
C LEU A 102 -5.01 1.00 9.17
N MET A 103 -6.31 1.13 9.07
CA MET A 103 -7.11 0.43 8.06
C MET A 103 -7.06 1.16 6.72
N ASP A 104 -7.17 2.47 6.72
CA ASP A 104 -7.17 3.24 5.46
C ASP A 104 -5.78 3.35 4.82
N MET A 105 -4.75 3.63 5.62
CA MET A 105 -3.39 3.92 5.12
C MET A 105 -2.37 2.82 5.41
N GLY A 106 -2.66 1.89 6.32
CA GLY A 106 -1.77 0.76 6.64
C GLY A 106 -1.36 -0.08 5.43
N PRO A 107 -2.25 -0.37 4.46
CA PRO A 107 -1.87 -1.05 3.22
C PRO A 107 -0.76 -0.34 2.42
N TYR A 108 -0.72 0.99 2.45
CA TYR A 108 0.35 1.76 1.82
C TYR A 108 1.67 1.61 2.58
N ILE A 109 1.61 1.62 3.94
CA ILE A 109 2.79 1.42 4.79
C ILE A 109 3.37 0.04 4.55
N SER A 110 2.55 -1.00 4.52
CA SER A 110 2.99 -2.39 4.38
C SER A 110 3.52 -2.76 2.98
N ALA A 111 3.02 -2.10 1.94
CA ALA A 111 3.47 -2.38 0.57
C ALA A 111 4.91 -1.91 0.29
N ILE A 112 5.38 -0.85 0.93
CA ILE A 112 6.69 -0.25 0.64
C ILE A 112 7.87 -1.20 0.92
N PRO A 113 7.98 -1.87 2.09
CA PRO A 113 9.05 -2.83 2.33
C PRO A 113 9.13 -3.92 1.26
N ARG A 114 7.99 -4.48 0.88
CA ARG A 114 7.90 -5.49 -0.18
C ARG A 114 8.34 -4.96 -1.54
N LEU A 115 7.88 -3.77 -1.94
CA LEU A 115 8.21 -3.16 -3.23
C LEU A 115 9.70 -2.83 -3.37
N PHE A 116 10.37 -2.50 -2.28
CA PHE A 116 11.78 -2.15 -2.25
C PHE A 116 12.68 -3.27 -1.70
N ASN A 117 12.13 -4.47 -1.53
CA ASN A 117 12.86 -5.67 -1.10
C ASN A 117 13.57 -5.50 0.26
N LEU A 118 12.89 -4.86 1.23
CA LEU A 118 13.31 -4.78 2.61
C LEU A 118 12.74 -5.99 3.35
N LYS A 119 13.57 -6.94 3.75
CA LYS A 119 13.11 -8.26 4.24
C LYS A 119 13.47 -8.51 5.70
N ARG A 120 14.71 -8.16 6.10
CA ARG A 120 15.27 -8.55 7.38
C ARG A 120 15.17 -7.40 8.37
N LEU A 121 14.01 -7.31 9.05
CA LEU A 121 13.76 -6.32 10.09
C LEU A 121 14.70 -6.56 11.28
N VAL A 122 15.41 -5.50 11.70
CA VAL A 122 16.35 -5.51 12.83
C VAL A 122 15.72 -4.85 14.05
N SER A 123 15.09 -3.69 13.85
CA SER A 123 14.43 -2.97 14.93
C SER A 123 13.27 -2.11 14.40
N LYS A 124 12.33 -1.81 15.29
CA LYS A 124 11.21 -0.91 14.99
C LYS A 124 10.95 0.06 16.13
N LYS A 125 10.53 1.29 15.77
CA LYS A 125 9.94 2.27 16.67
C LYS A 125 8.64 2.76 16.05
N ILE A 126 7.53 2.73 16.79
CA ILE A 126 6.20 3.11 16.33
C ILE A 126 5.57 4.01 17.38
N GLU A 127 5.04 5.15 16.93
CA GLU A 127 4.30 6.11 17.73
C GLU A 127 2.89 6.22 17.16
N ILE A 128 1.88 5.88 17.97
CA ILE A 128 0.47 5.87 17.59
C ILE A 128 -0.27 6.96 18.36
N LYS A 129 -1.10 7.73 17.62
CA LYS A 129 -2.09 8.63 18.25
C LYS A 129 -3.49 8.14 17.94
N LYS A 130 -4.36 8.17 18.96
CA LYS A 130 -5.76 7.79 18.88
C LYS A 130 -6.64 8.98 19.25
N ASN A 131 -7.87 8.98 18.76
CA ASN A 131 -8.90 9.92 19.19
C ASN A 131 -9.63 9.41 20.44
N ARG A 132 -10.63 10.17 20.92
CA ARG A 132 -11.44 9.81 22.12
C ARG A 132 -12.20 8.48 21.96
N GLU A 133 -12.50 8.07 20.72
CA GLU A 133 -13.18 6.80 20.40
C GLU A 133 -12.19 5.62 20.23
N ASN A 134 -10.92 5.81 20.60
CA ASN A 134 -9.83 4.83 20.46
C ASN A 134 -9.52 4.45 18.98
N LEU A 135 -9.88 5.33 18.03
CA LEU A 135 -9.56 5.15 16.62
C LEU A 135 -8.17 5.71 16.32
N ILE A 136 -7.32 4.94 15.63
CA ILE A 136 -5.97 5.38 15.27
C ILE A 136 -6.07 6.50 14.22
N THR A 137 -5.55 7.68 14.57
CA THR A 137 -5.55 8.88 13.72
C THR A 137 -4.17 9.26 13.20
N SER A 138 -3.10 8.69 13.78
CA SER A 138 -1.73 8.90 13.32
C SER A 138 -0.86 7.69 13.63
N ILE A 139 -0.01 7.34 12.68
CA ILE A 139 1.07 6.35 12.83
C ILE A 139 2.36 7.01 12.34
N LYS A 140 3.32 7.19 13.23
CA LYS A 140 4.69 7.58 12.91
C LYS A 140 5.60 6.40 13.21
N PHE A 141 6.50 6.06 12.32
CA PHE A 141 7.30 4.86 12.45
C PHE A 141 8.71 5.02 11.91
N THR A 142 9.59 4.17 12.44
CA THR A 142 10.93 3.90 11.93
C THR A 142 11.16 2.40 11.99
N PHE A 143 11.46 1.80 10.85
CA PHE A 143 11.88 0.41 10.70
C PHE A 143 13.30 0.37 10.18
N ASN A 144 14.19 -0.31 10.89
CA ASN A 144 15.55 -0.58 10.44
C ASN A 144 15.61 -2.01 9.92
N PHE A 145 15.96 -2.16 8.67
CA PHE A 145 16.20 -3.44 8.00
C PHE A 145 17.69 -3.58 7.71
N LYS A 146 18.18 -4.81 7.54
CA LYS A 146 19.56 -5.00 7.04
C LYS A 146 19.79 -4.35 5.68
N GLU A 147 18.74 -4.29 4.85
CA GLU A 147 18.75 -3.72 3.49
C GLU A 147 18.48 -2.21 3.44
N GLY A 148 18.14 -1.57 4.56
CA GLY A 148 17.83 -0.15 4.57
C GLY A 148 16.98 0.32 5.74
N LYS A 149 16.67 1.61 5.73
CA LYS A 149 15.81 2.26 6.72
C LYS A 149 14.51 2.70 6.06
N TYR A 150 13.38 2.41 6.70
CA TYR A 150 12.06 2.88 6.28
C TYR A 150 11.40 3.64 7.41
N ASN A 151 11.09 4.90 7.18
CA ASN A 151 10.42 5.75 8.16
C ASN A 151 9.32 6.58 7.50
N GLY A 152 8.42 7.12 8.30
CA GLY A 152 7.36 7.97 7.79
C GLY A 152 6.31 8.35 8.81
N ILE A 153 5.36 9.16 8.33
CA ILE A 153 4.17 9.53 9.07
C ILE A 153 2.94 9.43 8.18
N PHE A 154 1.93 8.71 8.66
CA PHE A 154 0.63 8.56 8.04
C PHE A 154 -0.42 9.04 9.02
N LYS A 155 -1.20 10.06 8.67
CA LYS A 155 -2.15 10.65 9.62
C LYS A 155 -3.32 11.38 8.97
N PHE A 156 -4.40 11.47 9.72
CA PHE A 156 -5.49 12.40 9.52
C PHE A 156 -5.20 13.71 10.27
N GLY A 157 -5.52 14.83 9.65
CA GLY A 157 -5.27 16.17 10.20
C GLY A 157 -3.87 16.70 9.90
N GLY A 158 -3.85 17.82 9.20
CA GLY A 158 -2.65 18.56 8.78
C GLY A 158 -2.68 18.97 7.32
N LYS A 159 -1.66 19.73 6.91
CA LYS A 159 -1.47 20.10 5.50
C LYS A 159 -1.25 18.83 4.67
N TYR A 160 -1.96 18.74 3.55
CA TYR A 160 -1.84 17.60 2.63
C TYR A 160 -0.38 17.32 2.24
N LYS A 161 0.04 16.08 2.42
CA LYS A 161 1.36 15.60 2.03
C LYS A 161 1.25 14.14 1.57
N ASN A 162 1.61 13.88 0.33
CA ASN A 162 1.59 12.55 -0.26
C ASN A 162 2.87 12.38 -1.07
N GLN A 163 3.91 11.78 -0.46
CA GLN A 163 5.20 11.66 -1.11
C GLN A 163 6.04 10.50 -0.56
N ILE A 164 6.95 10.03 -1.40
CA ILE A 164 8.07 9.16 -1.01
C ILE A 164 9.39 9.83 -1.43
N LYS A 165 10.35 9.86 -0.51
CA LYS A 165 11.75 10.16 -0.78
C LYS A 165 12.57 8.89 -0.57
N ILE A 166 13.38 8.52 -1.55
CA ILE A 166 14.31 7.40 -1.45
C ILE A 166 15.71 7.94 -1.67
N SER A 167 16.65 7.54 -0.85
CA SER A 167 18.06 7.93 -0.97
C SER A 167 18.98 6.76 -0.67
N ASN A 168 20.11 6.76 -1.32
CA ASN A 168 21.28 5.93 -1.02
C ASN A 168 22.53 6.81 -0.93
N LYS A 169 23.72 6.21 -0.90
CA LYS A 169 25.01 6.95 -0.85
C LYS A 169 25.22 7.90 -2.05
N TYR A 170 24.63 7.60 -3.21
CA TYR A 170 24.93 8.26 -4.49
C TYR A 170 23.83 9.15 -5.02
N ASN A 171 22.58 8.83 -4.71
CA ASN A 171 21.44 9.54 -5.27
C ASN A 171 20.25 9.62 -4.31
N SER A 172 19.36 10.55 -4.58
CA SER A 172 18.04 10.61 -3.94
C SER A 172 16.96 10.91 -4.98
N SER A 173 15.80 10.30 -4.77
CA SER A 173 14.62 10.51 -5.60
C SER A 173 13.44 10.94 -4.75
N ILE A 174 12.64 11.87 -5.26
CA ILE A 174 11.39 12.31 -4.61
C ILE A 174 10.27 12.20 -5.63
N ILE A 175 9.20 11.52 -5.24
CA ILE A 175 7.93 11.49 -5.96
C ILE A 175 6.81 12.01 -5.06
N LYS A 176 5.88 12.77 -5.65
CA LYS A 176 4.69 13.29 -4.97
C LYS A 176 3.45 12.59 -5.51
N ARG A 177 2.33 12.70 -4.77
CA ARG A 177 1.03 12.07 -5.10
C ARG A 177 1.15 10.57 -5.36
N VAL A 178 2.03 9.89 -4.61
CA VAL A 178 2.40 8.51 -4.88
C VAL A 178 1.31 7.50 -4.50
N PHE A 179 0.60 7.73 -3.39
CA PHE A 179 -0.42 6.79 -2.89
C PHE A 179 -1.80 7.00 -3.55
N SER A 180 -2.02 8.17 -4.14
CA SER A 180 -3.21 8.52 -4.93
C SER A 180 -2.78 9.33 -6.15
N PRO A 181 -2.11 8.68 -7.13
CA PRO A 181 -1.67 9.37 -8.33
C PRO A 181 -2.88 9.74 -9.20
N PRO A 182 -2.89 10.95 -9.80
CA PRO A 182 -3.89 11.32 -10.79
C PRO A 182 -3.65 10.54 -12.09
N ASP A 183 -4.68 10.31 -12.85
CA ASP A 183 -4.63 9.61 -14.14
C ASP A 183 -4.56 10.55 -15.36
N ASP A 184 -4.90 11.82 -15.16
CA ASP A 184 -5.03 12.87 -16.18
C ASP A 184 -3.89 13.88 -16.21
N GLU A 185 -2.93 13.80 -15.28
CA GLU A 185 -1.78 14.71 -15.17
C GLU A 185 -0.44 14.03 -15.46
N ASN A 186 0.50 14.81 -16.03
CA ASN A 186 1.90 14.42 -16.01
C ASN A 186 2.50 14.68 -14.62
N LEU A 187 3.24 13.71 -14.10
CA LEU A 187 3.92 13.84 -12.82
C LEU A 187 5.42 14.03 -13.01
N ASN A 188 6.10 14.48 -11.96
CA ASN A 188 7.54 14.70 -11.96
C ASN A 188 8.21 13.88 -10.86
N LEU A 189 9.22 13.10 -11.24
CA LEU A 189 10.15 12.47 -10.33
C LEU A 189 11.42 13.33 -10.29
N LYS A 190 11.70 13.89 -9.11
CA LYS A 190 12.96 14.62 -8.88
C LYS A 190 14.05 13.61 -8.55
N LEU A 191 15.10 13.59 -9.35
CA LEU A 191 16.30 12.77 -9.11
C LEU A 191 17.49 13.69 -8.88
N VAL A 192 18.17 13.50 -7.75
CA VAL A 192 19.40 14.20 -7.39
C VAL A 192 20.52 13.18 -7.31
N THR A 193 21.53 13.35 -8.12
CA THR A 193 22.78 12.56 -8.11
C THR A 193 23.93 13.45 -7.70
N LYS A 194 25.12 12.89 -7.47
CA LYS A 194 26.33 13.69 -7.19
C LYS A 194 26.64 14.67 -8.31
N LYS A 195 26.34 14.31 -9.59
CA LYS A 195 26.70 15.10 -10.76
C LYS A 195 25.63 16.09 -11.20
N ARG A 196 24.34 15.81 -10.96
CA ARG A 196 23.23 16.61 -11.50
C ARG A 196 21.90 16.44 -10.75
N LYS A 197 21.06 17.47 -10.86
CA LYS A 197 19.63 17.43 -10.47
C LYS A 197 18.80 17.32 -11.75
N GLN A 198 17.82 16.40 -11.75
CA GLN A 198 16.94 16.16 -12.90
C GLN A 198 15.48 16.08 -12.46
N ASN A 199 14.59 16.60 -13.31
CA ASN A 199 13.16 16.34 -13.23
C ASN A 199 12.79 15.37 -14.36
N ILE A 200 12.50 14.13 -14.00
CA ILE A 200 12.08 13.11 -14.95
C ILE A 200 10.56 13.19 -15.07
N LYS A 201 10.09 13.59 -16.25
CA LYS A 201 8.64 13.62 -16.54
C LYS A 201 8.09 12.20 -16.60
N ILE A 202 7.01 11.96 -15.89
CA ILE A 202 6.20 10.75 -15.93
C ILE A 202 4.93 11.10 -16.69
N LYS A 203 4.69 10.46 -17.81
CA LYS A 203 3.48 10.68 -18.61
C LYS A 203 2.23 10.32 -17.82
N LYS A 204 1.09 10.88 -18.23
CA LYS A 204 -0.24 10.48 -17.73
C LYS A 204 -0.36 8.97 -17.73
N ASP A 205 -0.91 8.42 -16.64
CA ASP A 205 -1.00 6.97 -16.48
C ASP A 205 -2.14 6.60 -15.54
N ASN A 206 -2.99 5.69 -15.98
CA ASN A 206 -4.12 5.22 -15.22
C ASN A 206 -3.78 3.90 -14.49
N CYS A 207 -3.49 4.00 -13.20
CA CYS A 207 -3.12 2.85 -12.38
C CYS A 207 -4.25 1.82 -12.20
N PHE A 208 -5.51 2.23 -12.28
CA PHE A 208 -6.67 1.34 -12.27
C PHE A 208 -6.68 0.47 -13.53
N ARG A 209 -6.58 1.10 -14.70
CA ARG A 209 -6.49 0.37 -15.99
C ARG A 209 -5.31 -0.60 -15.99
N ASN A 210 -4.15 -0.18 -15.52
CA ASN A 210 -2.96 -1.03 -15.46
C ASN A 210 -3.18 -2.24 -14.54
N PHE A 211 -3.81 -2.04 -13.40
CA PHE A 211 -4.15 -3.10 -12.47
C PHE A 211 -5.12 -4.10 -13.09
N PHE A 212 -6.25 -3.65 -13.64
CA PHE A 212 -7.23 -4.54 -14.23
C PHE A 212 -6.68 -5.31 -15.44
N ASN A 213 -5.88 -4.67 -16.28
CA ASN A 213 -5.22 -5.36 -17.41
C ASN A 213 -4.28 -6.48 -16.92
N GLU A 214 -3.56 -6.27 -15.81
CA GLU A 214 -2.74 -7.33 -15.22
C GLU A 214 -3.60 -8.45 -14.63
N ILE A 215 -4.68 -8.11 -13.94
CA ILE A 215 -5.61 -9.08 -13.36
C ILE A 215 -6.23 -9.98 -14.43
N LEU A 216 -6.69 -9.43 -15.55
CA LEU A 216 -7.25 -10.20 -16.65
C LEU A 216 -6.24 -11.21 -17.20
N LYS A 217 -4.97 -10.80 -17.40
CA LYS A 217 -3.89 -11.71 -17.83
C LYS A 217 -3.64 -12.85 -16.85
N ILE A 218 -3.76 -12.58 -15.56
CA ILE A 218 -3.52 -13.58 -14.49
C ILE A 218 -4.69 -14.54 -14.35
N ILE A 219 -5.92 -14.07 -14.51
CA ILE A 219 -7.12 -14.94 -14.53
C ILE A 219 -6.99 -16.00 -15.62
N ASN A 220 -6.59 -15.58 -16.82
CA ASN A 220 -6.40 -16.50 -17.95
C ASN A 220 -5.29 -17.54 -17.69
N LYS A 221 -4.24 -17.17 -16.95
CA LYS A 221 -3.11 -18.07 -16.62
C LYS A 221 -3.36 -18.94 -15.38
N LYS A 222 -4.38 -18.66 -14.58
CA LYS A 222 -4.71 -19.34 -13.30
C LYS A 222 -3.53 -19.44 -12.31
N LYS A 223 -2.61 -18.46 -12.31
CA LYS A 223 -1.40 -18.43 -11.47
C LYS A 223 -1.53 -17.38 -10.37
N TYR A 224 -2.16 -17.73 -9.24
CA TYR A 224 -2.55 -16.80 -8.18
C TYR A 224 -1.57 -16.70 -7.00
N SER A 225 -0.59 -17.61 -6.89
CA SER A 225 0.30 -17.71 -5.73
C SER A 225 1.07 -16.41 -5.41
N PHE A 226 1.43 -15.64 -6.44
CA PHE A 226 2.08 -14.34 -6.28
C PHE A 226 1.21 -13.36 -5.48
N TYR A 227 -0.11 -13.33 -5.74
CA TYR A 227 -1.04 -12.44 -5.05
C TYR A 227 -1.24 -12.87 -3.59
N TYR A 228 -1.30 -14.18 -3.31
CA TYR A 228 -1.40 -14.69 -1.94
C TYR A 228 -0.20 -14.26 -1.11
N LYS A 229 1.03 -14.52 -1.58
CA LYS A 229 2.27 -14.11 -0.90
C LYS A 229 2.33 -12.60 -0.65
N ARG A 230 1.86 -11.81 -1.61
CA ARG A 230 1.79 -10.35 -1.50
C ARG A 230 0.84 -9.92 -0.40
N MET A 231 -0.38 -10.46 -0.38
CA MET A 231 -1.38 -10.13 0.63
C MET A 231 -0.96 -10.62 2.03
N GLU A 232 -0.40 -11.82 2.14
CA GLU A 232 0.15 -12.35 3.40
C GLU A 232 1.22 -11.44 3.96
N HIS A 233 2.21 -11.05 3.15
CA HIS A 233 3.24 -10.10 3.57
C HIS A 233 2.63 -8.79 4.07
N ASP A 234 1.72 -8.19 3.31
CA ASP A 234 1.19 -6.88 3.59
C ASP A 234 0.27 -6.90 4.84
N VAL A 235 -0.52 -7.96 5.05
CA VAL A 235 -1.35 -8.14 6.26
C VAL A 235 -0.49 -8.41 7.50
N ILE A 236 0.53 -9.28 7.40
CA ILE A 236 1.46 -9.55 8.51
C ILE A 236 2.23 -8.28 8.89
N PHE A 237 2.74 -7.54 7.90
CA PHE A 237 3.46 -6.29 8.18
C PHE A 237 2.55 -5.27 8.85
N ARG A 238 1.31 -5.13 8.39
CA ARG A 238 0.33 -4.21 8.97
C ARG A 238 -0.02 -4.59 10.42
N SER A 239 -0.14 -5.88 10.75
CA SER A 239 -0.40 -6.31 12.13
C SER A 239 0.75 -5.98 13.10
N ASN A 240 1.95 -5.75 12.60
CA ASN A 240 3.10 -5.32 13.39
C ASN A 240 3.17 -3.80 13.62
N LEU A 241 2.17 -3.03 13.11
CA LEU A 241 2.07 -1.58 13.31
C LEU A 241 1.38 -1.21 14.62
N THR A 242 0.81 -2.18 15.32
CA THR A 242 0.11 -1.98 16.61
C THR A 242 0.70 -2.85 17.68
#